data_8a660e9cd2424055f0be482794f0f855
#
_entry.id   8a660e9cd2424055f0be482794f0f855
#
_cell.length_a   1.000
_cell.length_b   1.000
_cell.length_c   1.000
_cell.angle_alpha   90.00
_cell.angle_beta   90.00
_cell.angle_gamma   90.00
#
_symmetry.space_group_name_H-M   'P 1'
#
loop_
_entity.id
_entity.type
_entity.pdbx_description
1 polymer ?
#
loop_
_entity_poly.entity_id
_entity_poly.type
_entity_poly.pdbx_seq_one_letter_code
_entity_poly.pdbx_strand_id
1 'polypeptide(L)' 'YPDVFSRHLNDALGSSEETLTWLEFAYRANYLTKESFEDFSCQYVRVGAMLYKLMKNWQKF' A
#
# COMPACT_ATOMS: atom_id res chain seq x y z
N TYR A 1 4.82 -23.12 -1.20
CA TYR A 1 4.19 -22.58 0.01
C TYR A 1 3.24 -21.44 -0.31
N PRO A 2 2.16 -21.69 -1.09
CA PRO A 2 1.25 -20.64 -1.53
C PRO A 2 0.57 -19.88 -0.38
N ASP A 3 0.22 -20.58 0.69
CA ASP A 3 -0.49 -19.96 1.82
C ASP A 3 0.40 -18.96 2.56
N VAL A 4 1.68 -19.29 2.71
CA VAL A 4 2.64 -18.41 3.37
C VAL A 4 2.86 -17.16 2.55
N PHE A 5 3.01 -17.31 1.24
CA PHE A 5 3.20 -16.18 0.34
C PHE A 5 1.97 -15.29 0.30
N SER A 6 0.77 -15.87 0.23
CA SER A 6 -0.48 -15.12 0.27
C SER A 6 -0.59 -14.30 1.54
N ARG A 7 -0.17 -14.86 2.67
CA ARG A 7 -0.17 -14.15 3.95
C ARG A 7 0.77 -12.95 3.92
N HIS A 8 1.97 -13.12 3.37
CA HIS A 8 2.92 -12.02 3.24
C HIS A 8 2.39 -10.92 2.31
N LEU A 9 1.72 -11.30 1.23
CA LEU A 9 1.10 -10.32 0.33
C LEU A 9 0.00 -9.54 1.04
N ASN A 10 -0.81 -10.21 1.84
CA ASN A 10 -1.85 -9.56 2.60
C ASN A 10 -1.28 -8.58 3.61
N ASP A 11 -0.20 -8.98 4.30
CA ASP A 11 0.48 -8.11 5.26
C ASP A 11 1.08 -6.89 4.57
N ALA A 12 1.68 -7.08 3.40
CA ALA A 12 2.25 -5.98 2.62
C ALA A 12 1.16 -4.99 2.16
N LEU A 13 0.01 -5.51 1.77
CA LEU A 13 -1.12 -4.68 1.37
C LEU A 13 -1.62 -3.85 2.56
N GLY A 14 -1.75 -4.48 3.75
CA GLY A 14 -2.12 -3.77 4.97
C GLY A 14 -1.14 -2.69 5.35
N SER A 15 0.17 -2.97 5.24
CA SER A 15 1.21 -1.99 5.50
C SER A 15 1.17 -0.82 4.52
N SER A 16 0.84 -1.09 3.26
CA SER A 16 0.68 -0.05 2.25
C SER A 16 -0.48 0.89 2.60
N GLU A 17 -1.59 0.33 3.08
CA GLU A 17 -2.75 1.10 3.52
C GLU A 17 -2.44 1.95 4.76
N GLU A 18 -1.71 1.39 5.72
CA GLU A 18 -1.25 2.14 6.90
C GLU A 18 -0.34 3.29 6.51
N THR A 19 0.53 3.09 5.54
CA THR A 19 1.41 4.14 5.06
C THR A 19 0.60 5.31 4.48
N LEU A 20 -0.47 5.04 3.76
CA LEU A 20 -1.35 6.08 3.24
C LEU A 20 -1.96 6.90 4.38
N THR A 21 -2.36 6.24 5.47
CA THR A 21 -2.91 6.92 6.65
C THR A 21 -1.85 7.83 7.28
N TRP A 22 -0.62 7.34 7.45
CA TRP A 22 0.47 8.14 8.02
C TRP A 22 0.85 9.32 7.14
N LEU A 23 0.79 9.16 5.82
CA LEU A 23 1.03 10.26 4.88
C LEU A 23 -0.02 11.37 5.07
N GLU A 24 -1.27 10.98 5.28
CA GLU A 24 -2.33 11.94 5.52
C GLU A 24 -2.09 12.71 6.82
N PHE A 25 -1.70 12.02 7.89
CA PHE A 25 -1.34 12.68 9.15
C PHE A 25 -0.19 13.66 8.97
N ALA A 26 0.86 13.23 8.27
CA ALA A 26 2.02 14.08 8.02
C ALA A 26 1.65 15.32 7.21
N TYR A 27 0.77 15.16 6.24
CA TYR A 27 0.29 16.30 5.45
C TYR A 27 -0.51 17.27 6.31
N ARG A 28 -1.45 16.77 7.10
CA ARG A 28 -2.29 17.60 7.97
C ARG A 28 -1.49 18.32 9.04
N ALA A 29 -0.38 17.71 9.48
CA ALA A 29 0.52 18.32 10.46
C ALA A 29 1.58 19.23 9.81
N ASN A 30 1.48 19.47 8.51
CA ASN A 30 2.37 20.37 7.76
C ASN A 30 3.81 19.88 7.62
N TYR A 31 4.04 18.57 7.73
CA TYR A 31 5.34 17.97 7.48
C TYR A 31 5.57 17.68 5.99
N LEU A 32 4.50 17.64 5.21
CA LEU A 32 4.58 17.39 3.77
C LEU A 32 3.86 18.51 3.03
N THR A 33 4.40 18.87 1.86
CA THR A 33 3.68 19.75 0.95
C THR A 33 2.53 18.97 0.29
N LYS A 34 1.54 19.69 -0.21
CA LYS A 34 0.44 19.07 -0.96
C LYS A 34 0.96 18.24 -2.12
N GLU A 35 1.95 18.77 -2.84
CA GLU A 35 2.54 18.10 -3.99
C GLU A 35 3.22 16.79 -3.60
N SER A 36 4.05 16.82 -2.55
CA SER A 36 4.70 15.60 -2.04
C SER A 36 3.69 14.58 -1.54
N PHE A 37 2.67 15.04 -0.83
CA PHE A 37 1.61 14.16 -0.33
C PHE A 37 0.88 13.44 -1.47
N GLU A 38 0.49 14.19 -2.51
CA GLU A 38 -0.21 13.61 -3.65
C GLU A 38 0.67 12.62 -4.40
N ASP A 39 1.95 12.93 -4.57
CA ASP A 39 2.89 12.06 -5.26
C ASP A 39 3.10 10.75 -4.52
N PHE A 40 3.41 10.80 -3.22
CA PHE A 40 3.60 9.60 -2.42
C PHE A 40 2.32 8.78 -2.33
N SER A 41 1.17 9.43 -2.14
CA SER A 41 -0.12 8.73 -2.05
C SER A 41 -0.43 7.99 -3.35
N CYS A 42 -0.17 8.62 -4.49
CA CYS A 42 -0.38 8.00 -5.79
C CYS A 42 0.49 6.74 -5.95
N GLN A 43 1.76 6.81 -5.53
CA GLN A 43 2.67 5.67 -5.60
C GLN A 43 2.19 4.51 -4.73
N TYR A 44 1.76 4.78 -3.51
CA TYR A 44 1.30 3.72 -2.59
C TYR A 44 -0.03 3.12 -3.01
N VAL A 45 -0.94 3.91 -3.59
CA VAL A 45 -2.17 3.37 -4.17
C VAL A 45 -1.84 2.40 -5.30
N ARG A 46 -0.88 2.76 -6.15
CA ARG A 46 -0.45 1.89 -7.25
C ARG A 46 0.18 0.60 -6.74
N VAL A 47 1.04 0.69 -5.74
CA VAL A 47 1.66 -0.48 -5.11
C VAL A 47 0.58 -1.39 -4.52
N GLY A 48 -0.40 -0.81 -3.80
CA GLY A 48 -1.50 -1.58 -3.22
C GLY A 48 -2.32 -2.31 -4.27
N ALA A 49 -2.61 -1.66 -5.40
CA ALA A 49 -3.34 -2.27 -6.50
C ALA A 49 -2.56 -3.45 -7.10
N MET A 50 -1.25 -3.30 -7.25
CA MET A 50 -0.39 -4.37 -7.77
C MET A 50 -0.34 -5.54 -6.80
N LEU A 51 -0.21 -5.29 -5.52
CA LEU A 51 -0.19 -6.34 -4.48
C LEU A 51 -1.50 -7.10 -4.45
N TYR A 52 -2.61 -6.39 -4.52
CA TYR A 52 -3.95 -7.00 -4.53
C TYR A 52 -4.12 -7.92 -5.74
N LYS A 53 -3.72 -7.45 -6.91
CA LYS A 53 -3.82 -8.23 -8.14
C LYS A 53 -2.94 -9.49 -8.06
N LEU A 54 -1.72 -9.34 -7.55
CA LEU A 54 -0.81 -10.47 -7.39
C LEU A 54 -1.38 -11.48 -6.40
N MET A 55 -1.94 -11.03 -5.28
CA MET A 55 -2.54 -11.90 -4.29
C MET A 55 -3.71 -12.71 -4.88
N LYS A 56 -4.57 -12.06 -5.64
CA LYS A 56 -5.69 -12.74 -6.29
C LYS A 56 -5.22 -13.77 -7.30
N ASN A 57 -4.22 -13.42 -8.11
CA ASN A 57 -3.69 -14.34 -9.10
C ASN A 57 -2.94 -15.49 -8.46
N TRP A 58 -2.27 -15.24 -7.34
CA TRP A 58 -1.53 -16.26 -6.62
C TRP A 58 -2.44 -17.35 -6.06
N GLN A 59 -3.62 -16.97 -5.63
CA GLN A 59 -4.57 -17.93 -5.07
C GLN A 59 -5.06 -18.96 -6.07
N LYS A 60 -4.84 -18.73 -7.36
CA LYS A 60 -5.23 -19.66 -8.43
C LYS A 60 -4.21 -20.78 -8.62
N PHE A 61 -3.06 -20.68 -8.05
CA PHE A 61 -2.02 -21.69 -8.13
C PHE A 61 -1.99 -22.53 -6.87
#